data_ccf67f78f68003458494cd6bef5ffb6b
#
_entry.id   ccf67f78f68003458494cd6bef5ffb6b
#
_cell.length_a   1.000
_cell.length_b   1.000
_cell.length_c   1.000
_cell.angle_alpha   90.00
_cell.angle_beta   90.00
_cell.angle_gamma   90.00
#
_symmetry.space_group_name_H-M   'P 1'
#
loop_
_entity.id
_entity.type
_entity.pdbx_description
1 polymer ?
#
loop_
_entity_poly.entity_id
_entity_poly.type
_entity_poly.pdbx_seq_one_letter_code
_entity_poly.pdbx_strand_id
1 'polypeptide(L)'
;IFQECRHLEEMDFSYKEQDYIDLSGAKSLSPKHLGILRALFDERKKIAKEVDRPVFMIFSNKQLMAFSVNSPYSVNSWKNLRSVHPIIKRRAERLYQIVKNAKPEVYQRTKKKRFTIKQFTEVNELAERRNKLAEKLQLKRNLLLNNQQMRDIVSTGKLTTLRNWQK
;
A
#
# COMPACT_ATOMS: atom_id res chain seq x y z
N ILE A 1 12.05 -28.36 6.05
CA ILE A 1 12.54 -27.29 6.92
C ILE A 1 13.80 -26.66 6.30
N PHE A 2 14.88 -27.38 6.02
CA PHE A 2 16.14 -26.83 5.47
C PHE A 2 15.97 -26.11 4.14
N GLN A 3 15.12 -26.59 3.24
CA GLN A 3 14.84 -25.93 1.95
C GLN A 3 14.12 -24.58 2.16
N GLU A 4 13.25 -24.50 3.16
CA GLU A 4 12.56 -23.25 3.51
C GLU A 4 13.52 -22.23 4.13
N CYS A 5 14.45 -22.69 4.98
CA CYS A 5 15.48 -21.80 5.54
C CYS A 5 16.35 -21.22 4.42
N ARG A 6 16.83 -22.04 3.49
CA ARG A 6 17.60 -21.55 2.32
C ARG A 6 16.80 -20.56 1.48
N HIS A 7 15.53 -20.84 1.23
CA HIS A 7 14.68 -19.91 0.49
C HIS A 7 14.53 -18.57 1.21
N LEU A 8 14.43 -18.58 2.55
CA LEU A 8 14.39 -17.34 3.34
C LEU A 8 15.73 -16.58 3.30
N GLU A 9 16.87 -17.30 3.31
CA GLU A 9 18.19 -16.69 3.17
C GLU A 9 18.40 -16.03 1.80
N GLU A 10 17.82 -16.61 0.74
CA GLU A 10 17.89 -16.10 -0.63
C GLU A 10 16.88 -14.97 -0.91
N MET A 11 15.88 -14.78 -0.04
CA MET A 11 14.89 -13.72 -0.22
C MET A 11 15.50 -12.33 0.01
N ASP A 12 15.31 -11.44 -0.96
CA ASP A 12 15.60 -10.02 -0.76
C ASP A 12 14.51 -9.39 0.12
N PHE A 13 14.88 -9.06 1.36
CA PHE A 13 14.03 -8.36 2.33
C PHE A 13 14.16 -6.86 2.24
N SER A 14 14.50 -6.32 1.07
CA SER A 14 14.58 -4.88 0.88
C SER A 14 13.25 -4.20 1.29
N TYR A 15 13.37 -3.23 2.20
CA TYR A 15 12.23 -2.45 2.66
C TYR A 15 11.74 -1.53 1.55
N LYS A 16 10.54 -1.78 1.04
CA LYS A 16 9.87 -0.86 0.13
C LYS A 16 9.25 0.29 0.92
N GLU A 17 9.82 1.46 0.78
CA GLU A 17 9.27 2.67 1.39
C GLU A 17 7.84 2.91 0.90
N GLN A 18 6.93 3.19 1.84
CA GLN A 18 5.53 3.53 1.51
C GLN A 18 5.51 4.83 0.70
N ASP A 19 4.77 4.82 -0.40
CA ASP A 19 4.55 6.01 -1.22
C ASP A 19 3.20 6.67 -0.88
N TYR A 20 3.03 7.96 -1.23
CA TYR A 20 1.80 8.71 -1.01
C TYR A 20 0.60 8.04 -1.69
N ILE A 21 0.82 7.37 -2.82
CA ILE A 21 -0.24 6.67 -3.57
C ILE A 21 -0.73 5.39 -2.88
N ASP A 22 0.04 4.83 -1.96
CA ASP A 22 -0.31 3.63 -1.19
C ASP A 22 -1.21 3.96 0.02
N LEU A 23 -1.41 5.24 0.29
CA LEU A 23 -2.33 5.68 1.33
C LEU A 23 -3.78 5.33 0.97
N SER A 24 -4.53 4.86 1.96
CA SER A 24 -5.95 4.53 1.76
C SER A 24 -6.73 5.73 1.26
N GLY A 25 -7.41 5.59 0.12
CA GLY A 25 -8.17 6.66 -0.52
C GLY A 25 -7.37 7.56 -1.48
N ALA A 26 -6.02 7.53 -1.49
CA ALA A 26 -5.21 8.39 -2.37
C ALA A 26 -5.58 8.24 -3.86
N LYS A 27 -5.80 7.01 -4.31
CA LYS A 27 -6.14 6.68 -5.71
C LYS A 27 -7.51 7.20 -6.18
N SER A 28 -8.34 7.68 -5.28
CA SER A 28 -9.67 8.23 -5.58
C SER A 28 -9.70 9.76 -5.55
N LEU A 29 -8.60 10.41 -5.16
CA LEU A 29 -8.50 11.86 -5.10
C LEU A 29 -8.54 12.50 -6.51
N SER A 30 -9.03 13.72 -6.57
CA SER A 30 -8.91 14.55 -7.77
C SER A 30 -7.44 14.88 -8.05
N PRO A 31 -7.05 15.19 -9.30
CA PRO A 31 -5.68 15.54 -9.64
C PRO A 31 -5.09 16.66 -8.78
N LYS A 32 -5.88 17.68 -8.44
CA LYS A 32 -5.48 18.78 -7.56
C LYS A 32 -5.16 18.28 -6.15
N HIS A 33 -6.07 17.52 -5.56
CA HIS A 33 -5.89 16.99 -4.19
C HIS A 33 -4.75 15.96 -4.12
N LEU A 34 -4.55 15.19 -5.18
CA LEU A 34 -3.46 14.24 -5.26
C LEU A 34 -2.10 14.95 -5.28
N GLY A 35 -1.97 16.04 -6.04
CA GLY A 35 -0.77 16.86 -6.04
C GLY A 35 -0.48 17.50 -4.67
N ILE A 36 -1.52 17.97 -3.97
CA ILE A 36 -1.38 18.48 -2.60
C ILE A 36 -0.93 17.35 -1.66
N LEU A 37 -1.54 16.16 -1.77
CA LEU A 37 -1.18 14.98 -0.98
C LEU A 37 0.31 14.64 -1.13
N ARG A 38 0.81 14.57 -2.37
CA ARG A 38 2.22 14.31 -2.66
C ARG A 38 3.13 15.35 -2.03
N ALA A 39 2.84 16.63 -2.25
CA ALA A 39 3.66 17.71 -1.74
C ALA A 39 3.73 17.74 -0.19
N LEU A 40 2.61 17.50 0.48
CA LEU A 40 2.55 17.39 1.94
C LEU A 40 3.22 16.11 2.45
N PHE A 41 3.12 14.99 1.72
CA PHE A 41 3.77 13.72 2.05
C PHE A 41 5.29 13.86 2.03
N ASP A 42 5.83 14.48 0.98
CA ASP A 42 7.27 14.72 0.84
C ASP A 42 7.79 15.68 1.92
N GLU A 43 7.04 16.76 2.21
CA GLU A 43 7.42 17.69 3.27
C GLU A 43 7.37 17.03 4.66
N ARG A 44 6.35 16.17 4.92
CA ARG A 44 6.28 15.39 6.16
C ARG A 44 7.51 14.50 6.36
N LYS A 45 7.97 13.83 5.29
CA LYS A 45 9.20 13.01 5.34
C LYS A 45 10.43 13.87 5.67
N LYS A 46 10.56 15.05 5.06
CA LYS A 46 11.66 15.99 5.34
C LYS A 46 11.66 16.43 6.80
N ILE A 47 10.51 16.87 7.29
CA ILE A 47 10.37 17.28 8.69
C ILE A 47 10.69 16.13 9.64
N ALA A 48 10.20 14.93 9.37
CA ALA A 48 10.44 13.75 10.19
C ALA A 48 11.94 13.43 10.32
N LYS A 49 12.68 13.50 9.20
CA LYS A 49 14.14 13.32 9.19
C LYS A 49 14.87 14.41 9.98
N GLU A 50 14.46 15.67 9.86
CA GLU A 50 15.10 16.79 10.54
C GLU A 50 14.90 16.77 12.07
N VAL A 51 13.75 16.31 12.53
CA VAL A 51 13.45 16.23 13.98
C VAL A 51 13.71 14.84 14.58
N ASP A 52 14.24 13.92 13.77
CA ASP A 52 14.49 12.53 14.13
C ASP A 52 13.27 11.87 14.80
N ARG A 53 12.13 11.95 14.12
CA ARG A 53 10.86 11.37 14.59
C ARG A 53 10.17 10.59 13.47
N PRO A 54 9.45 9.52 13.81
CA PRO A 54 8.62 8.80 12.85
C PRO A 54 7.60 9.71 12.15
N VAL A 55 7.37 9.51 10.88
CA VAL A 55 6.49 10.34 10.05
C VAL A 55 5.07 10.51 10.60
N PHE A 56 4.53 9.47 11.26
CA PHE A 56 3.19 9.52 11.84
C PHE A 56 3.09 10.43 13.06
N MET A 57 4.20 10.74 13.74
CA MET A 57 4.25 11.69 14.86
C MET A 57 4.20 13.15 14.39
N ILE A 58 4.60 13.43 13.16
CA ILE A 58 4.50 14.77 12.58
C ILE A 58 3.03 15.10 12.30
N PHE A 59 2.38 14.31 11.47
CA PHE A 59 0.92 14.15 11.36
C PHE A 59 0.58 12.80 10.73
N SER A 60 -0.54 12.23 11.16
CA SER A 60 -0.95 10.89 10.75
C SER A 60 -1.36 10.82 9.27
N ASN A 61 -1.42 9.62 8.69
CA ASN A 61 -1.93 9.42 7.33
C ASN A 61 -3.37 9.95 7.17
N LYS A 62 -4.21 9.82 8.21
CA LYS A 62 -5.58 10.34 8.22
C LYS A 62 -5.59 11.87 8.13
N GLN A 63 -4.74 12.55 8.92
CA GLN A 63 -4.61 14.01 8.87
C GLN A 63 -4.05 14.47 7.53
N LEU A 64 -3.05 13.75 6.98
CA LEU A 64 -2.48 14.05 5.67
C LEU A 64 -3.55 14.01 4.57
N MET A 65 -4.38 12.97 4.56
CA MET A 65 -5.51 12.86 3.64
C MET A 65 -6.54 13.99 3.85
N ALA A 66 -6.88 14.30 5.09
CA ALA A 66 -7.80 15.40 5.40
C ALA A 66 -7.25 16.75 4.91
N PHE A 67 -5.96 17.03 5.13
CA PHE A 67 -5.32 18.28 4.65
C PHE A 67 -5.19 18.33 3.14
N SER A 68 -5.10 17.20 2.44
CA SER A 68 -5.08 17.20 0.98
C SER A 68 -6.43 17.57 0.36
N VAL A 69 -7.53 17.20 1.02
CA VAL A 69 -8.90 17.50 0.56
C VAL A 69 -9.37 18.88 1.07
N ASN A 70 -9.18 19.11 2.37
CA ASN A 70 -9.60 20.34 3.07
C ASN A 70 -8.36 21.02 3.69
N SER A 71 -7.53 21.59 2.84
CA SER A 71 -6.32 22.29 3.30
C SER A 71 -6.68 23.50 4.14
N PRO A 72 -5.95 23.78 5.24
CA PRO A 72 -6.08 25.03 5.96
C PRO A 72 -5.86 26.22 5.02
N TYR A 73 -6.80 27.13 4.97
CA TYR A 73 -6.88 28.23 3.98
C TYR A 73 -5.94 29.40 4.28
N SER A 74 -5.35 29.46 5.46
CA SER A 74 -4.43 30.53 5.87
C SER A 74 -3.31 30.02 6.77
N VAL A 75 -2.24 30.81 6.89
CA VAL A 75 -1.13 30.52 7.81
C VAL A 75 -1.63 30.40 9.25
N ASN A 76 -2.57 31.25 9.66
CA ASN A 76 -3.15 31.19 11.01
C ASN A 76 -3.93 29.91 11.23
N SER A 77 -4.64 29.39 10.22
CA SER A 77 -5.31 28.10 10.30
C SER A 77 -4.32 26.95 10.51
N TRP A 78 -3.14 26.99 9.87
CA TRP A 78 -2.07 26.04 10.11
C TRP A 78 -1.49 26.13 11.53
N LYS A 79 -1.32 27.35 12.07
CA LYS A 79 -0.82 27.59 13.44
C LYS A 79 -1.80 27.07 14.51
N ASN A 80 -3.10 27.12 14.24
CA ASN A 80 -4.17 26.73 15.17
C ASN A 80 -4.56 25.25 15.08
N LEU A 81 -3.88 24.44 14.28
CA LEU A 81 -4.14 23.00 14.20
C LEU A 81 -3.92 22.34 15.57
N ARG A 82 -4.86 21.44 15.93
CA ARG A 82 -4.76 20.60 17.12
C ARG A 82 -4.25 19.21 16.74
N SER A 83 -3.67 18.51 17.71
CA SER A 83 -3.21 17.12 17.53
C SER A 83 -2.16 16.92 16.43
N VAL A 84 -1.33 17.93 16.16
CA VAL A 84 -0.16 17.86 15.27
C VAL A 84 1.10 18.21 16.04
N HIS A 85 2.26 17.74 15.56
CA HIS A 85 3.54 18.05 16.18
C HIS A 85 3.78 19.58 16.18
N PRO A 86 4.34 20.15 17.26
CA PRO A 86 4.57 21.61 17.38
C PRO A 86 5.36 22.23 16.22
N ILE A 87 6.24 21.47 15.57
CA ILE A 87 7.01 21.90 14.40
C ILE A 87 6.10 22.34 13.23
N ILE A 88 4.91 21.75 13.11
CA ILE A 88 3.93 22.10 12.07
C ILE A 88 3.48 23.54 12.23
N LYS A 89 3.24 23.96 13.47
CA LYS A 89 2.87 25.36 13.78
C LYS A 89 4.01 26.34 13.46
N ARG A 90 5.26 25.94 13.71
CA ARG A 90 6.44 26.76 13.37
C ARG A 90 6.64 26.87 11.85
N ARG A 91 6.24 25.84 11.09
CA ARG A 91 6.36 25.78 9.62
C ARG A 91 5.05 26.10 8.89
N ALA A 92 4.09 26.71 9.55
CA ALA A 92 2.78 27.02 8.99
C ALA A 92 2.85 27.79 7.66
N GLU A 93 3.73 28.79 7.57
CA GLU A 93 3.98 29.57 6.34
C GLU A 93 4.42 28.67 5.20
N ARG A 94 5.43 27.83 5.44
CA ARG A 94 5.97 26.94 4.43
C ARG A 94 4.93 25.90 3.97
N LEU A 95 4.16 25.33 4.88
CA LEU A 95 3.10 24.36 4.54
C LEU A 95 1.99 25.02 3.72
N TYR A 96 1.61 26.25 4.08
CA TYR A 96 0.66 27.02 3.30
C TYR A 96 1.14 27.27 1.87
N GLN A 97 2.41 27.66 1.69
CA GLN A 97 2.99 27.87 0.36
C GLN A 97 3.08 26.57 -0.45
N ILE A 98 3.44 25.45 0.19
CA ILE A 98 3.47 24.13 -0.45
C ILE A 98 2.09 23.76 -1.01
N VAL A 99 1.04 23.94 -0.21
CA VAL A 99 -0.33 23.64 -0.64
C VAL A 99 -0.77 24.58 -1.78
N LYS A 100 -0.45 25.87 -1.68
CA LYS A 100 -0.80 26.88 -2.69
C LYS A 100 -0.13 26.60 -4.05
N ASN A 101 1.11 26.14 -4.02
CA ASN A 101 1.94 25.91 -5.22
C ASN A 101 1.92 24.45 -5.70
N ALA A 102 1.13 23.57 -5.08
CA ALA A 102 1.04 22.17 -5.44
C ALA A 102 0.50 22.02 -6.87
N LYS A 103 1.24 21.31 -7.71
CA LYS A 103 0.83 21.03 -9.09
C LYS A 103 -0.14 19.84 -9.12
N PRO A 104 -1.21 19.90 -9.95
CA PRO A 104 -2.10 18.76 -10.11
C PRO A 104 -1.33 17.52 -10.59
N GLU A 105 -1.70 16.35 -10.07
CA GLU A 105 -1.10 15.07 -10.42
C GLU A 105 -2.16 14.06 -10.82
N VAL A 106 -1.90 13.29 -11.87
CA VAL A 106 -2.83 12.28 -12.37
C VAL A 106 -2.29 10.89 -12.07
N TYR A 107 -3.04 10.12 -11.27
CA TYR A 107 -2.76 8.71 -11.09
C TYR A 107 -3.38 7.88 -12.20
N GLN A 108 -2.55 7.27 -13.03
CA GLN A 108 -3.02 6.31 -14.02
C GLN A 108 -3.29 4.96 -13.33
N ARG A 109 -4.57 4.62 -13.18
CA ARG A 109 -4.94 3.30 -12.67
C ARG A 109 -4.50 2.23 -13.66
N THR A 110 -3.54 1.41 -13.27
CA THR A 110 -3.29 0.16 -13.98
C THR A 110 -4.53 -0.72 -13.86
N LYS A 111 -5.19 -0.99 -14.97
CA LYS A 111 -6.35 -1.91 -15.00
C LYS A 111 -5.84 -3.29 -14.61
N LYS A 112 -6.15 -3.74 -13.39
CA LYS A 112 -5.95 -5.14 -13.03
C LYS A 112 -6.78 -5.98 -13.99
N LYS A 113 -6.16 -6.95 -14.67
CA LYS A 113 -6.90 -7.93 -15.48
C LYS A 113 -7.94 -8.59 -14.60
N ARG A 114 -9.21 -8.46 -14.98
CA ARG A 114 -10.31 -9.15 -14.29
C ARG A 114 -10.29 -10.60 -14.71
N PHE A 115 -10.54 -11.50 -13.79
CA PHE A 115 -10.73 -12.90 -14.09
C PHE A 115 -11.96 -13.06 -15.00
N THR A 116 -11.85 -13.88 -16.03
CA THR A 116 -12.98 -14.30 -16.85
C THR A 116 -13.82 -15.32 -16.09
N ILE A 117 -15.07 -15.54 -16.52
CA ILE A 117 -15.95 -16.56 -15.95
C ILE A 117 -15.26 -17.94 -16.00
N LYS A 118 -14.64 -18.27 -17.13
CA LYS A 118 -13.87 -19.52 -17.31
C LYS A 118 -12.77 -19.66 -16.26
N GLN A 119 -11.97 -18.62 -16.03
CA GLN A 119 -10.92 -18.64 -15.01
C GLN A 119 -11.49 -18.80 -13.58
N PHE A 120 -12.65 -18.22 -13.29
CA PHE A 120 -13.33 -18.44 -12.01
C PHE A 120 -13.73 -19.92 -11.83
N THR A 121 -14.28 -20.54 -12.88
CA THR A 121 -14.63 -21.97 -12.85
C THR A 121 -13.39 -22.83 -12.61
N GLU A 122 -12.30 -22.56 -13.33
CA GLU A 122 -11.03 -23.28 -13.18
C GLU A 122 -10.45 -23.14 -11.76
N VAL A 123 -10.53 -21.94 -11.14
CA VAL A 123 -10.10 -21.72 -9.74
C VAL A 123 -10.97 -22.53 -8.77
N ASN A 124 -12.28 -22.61 -8.99
CA ASN A 124 -13.19 -23.38 -8.15
C ASN A 124 -12.93 -24.90 -8.25
N GLU A 125 -12.75 -25.41 -9.46
CA GLU A 125 -12.38 -26.80 -9.68
C GLU A 125 -11.05 -27.17 -9.00
N LEU A 126 -10.06 -26.29 -9.13
CA LEU A 126 -8.77 -26.46 -8.46
C LEU A 126 -8.93 -26.44 -6.92
N ALA A 127 -9.80 -25.59 -6.40
CA ALA A 127 -10.10 -25.52 -4.98
C ALA A 127 -10.79 -26.78 -4.46
N GLU A 128 -11.70 -27.38 -5.23
CA GLU A 128 -12.35 -28.67 -4.87
C GLU A 128 -11.33 -29.81 -4.87
N ARG A 129 -10.49 -29.90 -5.89
CA ARG A 129 -9.40 -30.92 -5.94
C ARG A 129 -8.46 -30.78 -4.76
N ARG A 130 -8.04 -29.54 -4.43
CA ARG A 130 -7.22 -29.24 -3.25
C ARG A 130 -7.90 -29.70 -1.96
N ASN A 131 -9.19 -29.40 -1.79
CA ASN A 131 -9.93 -29.75 -0.58
C ASN A 131 -10.01 -31.27 -0.38
N LYS A 132 -10.36 -32.01 -1.43
CA LYS A 132 -10.38 -33.50 -1.41
C LYS A 132 -9.00 -34.09 -1.04
N LEU A 133 -7.93 -33.51 -1.62
CA LEU A 133 -6.56 -33.97 -1.31
C LEU A 133 -6.16 -33.63 0.13
N ALA A 134 -6.55 -32.44 0.62
CA ALA A 134 -6.29 -32.01 2.00
C ALA A 134 -6.96 -32.93 3.03
N GLU A 135 -8.21 -33.33 2.78
CA GLU A 135 -8.94 -34.31 3.61
C GLU A 135 -8.26 -35.68 3.61
N LYS A 136 -7.89 -36.18 2.42
CA LYS A 136 -7.18 -37.47 2.30
C LYS A 136 -5.85 -37.48 3.04
N LEU A 137 -5.10 -36.37 3.01
CA LEU A 137 -3.80 -36.25 3.65
C LEU A 137 -3.88 -35.74 5.12
N GLN A 138 -5.07 -35.45 5.63
CA GLN A 138 -5.30 -34.85 6.94
C GLN A 138 -4.50 -33.55 7.17
N LEU A 139 -4.36 -32.75 6.10
CA LEU A 139 -3.63 -31.48 6.12
C LEU A 139 -4.58 -30.30 6.00
N LYS A 140 -4.15 -29.17 6.52
CA LYS A 140 -4.87 -27.91 6.28
C LYS A 140 -4.75 -27.53 4.80
N ARG A 141 -5.89 -27.28 4.14
CA ARG A 141 -5.99 -26.94 2.71
C ARG A 141 -5.04 -25.80 2.25
N ASN A 142 -4.80 -24.79 3.12
CA ASN A 142 -3.91 -23.68 2.80
C ASN A 142 -2.42 -24.08 2.75
N LEU A 143 -2.05 -25.21 3.35
CA LEU A 143 -0.70 -25.74 3.23
C LEU A 143 -0.47 -26.29 1.82
N LEU A 144 -1.45 -26.97 1.23
CA LEU A 144 -1.32 -27.48 -0.15
C LEU A 144 -1.25 -26.33 -1.15
N LEU A 145 -2.27 -25.46 -1.18
CA LEU A 145 -2.34 -24.29 -2.06
C LEU A 145 -3.13 -23.18 -1.36
N ASN A 146 -2.62 -21.98 -1.30
CA ASN A 146 -3.40 -20.84 -0.88
C ASN A 146 -4.22 -20.24 -2.04
N ASN A 147 -5.21 -19.39 -1.73
CA ASN A 147 -6.10 -18.84 -2.74
C ASN A 147 -5.38 -17.97 -3.79
N GLN A 148 -4.29 -17.28 -3.40
CA GLN A 148 -3.50 -16.50 -4.34
C GLN A 148 -2.74 -17.39 -5.31
N GLN A 149 -2.10 -18.45 -4.82
CA GLN A 149 -1.40 -19.42 -5.65
C GLN A 149 -2.33 -20.05 -6.70
N MET A 150 -3.55 -20.43 -6.32
CA MET A 150 -4.54 -20.97 -7.29
C MET A 150 -4.89 -19.95 -8.37
N ARG A 151 -5.07 -18.68 -8.01
CA ARG A 151 -5.33 -17.62 -8.98
C ARG A 151 -4.14 -17.39 -9.91
N ASP A 152 -2.92 -17.39 -9.37
CA ASP A 152 -1.70 -17.21 -10.14
C ASP A 152 -1.51 -18.35 -11.14
N ILE A 153 -1.75 -19.59 -10.72
CA ILE A 153 -1.69 -20.78 -11.62
C ILE A 153 -2.68 -20.62 -12.76
N VAL A 154 -3.95 -20.31 -12.49
CA VAL A 154 -4.98 -20.16 -13.51
C VAL A 154 -4.72 -18.97 -14.44
N SER A 155 -4.14 -17.87 -13.91
CA SER A 155 -3.88 -16.67 -14.70
C SER A 155 -2.64 -16.76 -15.57
N THR A 156 -1.60 -17.47 -15.12
CA THR A 156 -0.28 -17.50 -15.76
C THR A 156 0.08 -18.88 -16.36
N GLY A 157 -0.60 -19.95 -15.93
CA GLY A 157 -0.24 -21.33 -16.25
C GLY A 157 1.08 -21.80 -15.62
N LYS A 158 1.68 -20.97 -14.74
CA LYS A 158 3.01 -21.23 -14.18
C LYS A 158 2.93 -21.63 -12.71
N LEU A 159 3.78 -22.58 -12.32
CA LEU A 159 3.93 -23.05 -10.93
C LEU A 159 5.04 -22.31 -10.17
N THR A 160 5.43 -21.13 -10.65
CA THR A 160 6.56 -20.35 -10.08
C THR A 160 6.33 -19.88 -8.65
N THR A 161 5.06 -19.70 -8.27
CA THR A 161 4.68 -19.29 -6.91
C THR A 161 4.58 -20.46 -5.93
N LEU A 162 4.76 -21.68 -6.40
CA LEU A 162 4.75 -22.88 -5.57
C LEU A 162 6.13 -23.16 -4.99
N ARG A 163 6.14 -23.60 -3.76
CA ARG A 163 7.33 -24.11 -3.10
C ARG A 163 7.70 -25.49 -3.67
N ASN A 164 8.96 -25.88 -3.56
CA ASN A 164 9.43 -27.15 -4.16
C ASN A 164 8.67 -28.38 -3.64
N TRP A 165 8.24 -28.38 -2.38
CA TRP A 165 7.44 -29.46 -1.81
C TRP A 165 5.96 -29.46 -2.23
N GLN A 166 5.47 -28.38 -2.85
CA GLN A 166 4.09 -28.25 -3.38
C GLN A 166 3.98 -28.65 -4.85
N LYS A 167 5.12 -28.80 -5.54
CA LYS A 167 5.20 -29.25 -6.93
C LYS A 167 5.17 -30.76 -7.02
#